data_d0e750179de0c67e2a0380ac293495cb
#
_entry.id   d0e750179de0c67e2a0380ac293495cb
#
_cell.length_a   1.000
_cell.length_b   1.000
_cell.length_c   1.000
_cell.angle_alpha   90.00
_cell.angle_beta   90.00
_cell.angle_gamma   90.00
#
_symmetry.space_group_name_H-M   'P 1'
#
loop_
_entity.id
_entity.type
_entity.pdbx_description
1 polymer ?
#
loop_
_entity_poly.entity_id
_entity_poly.type
_entity_poly.pdbx_seq_one_letter_code
_entity_poly.pdbx_strand_id
1 'polypeptide(L)'
;ARVHKDAIIHIPNNMNPHQAMQIGTAGYTAALAINNMEHNGQTPKAGPILVTGATGGVGSVAINMLASKGYEVVALTSKTDKLDYLKNIGATEVLMRDDLDHGKRPLEKAVWGGAIDNLGGKTLTWLTRTVKYGGNIACIGLAASHKLETTVIPLILRAINLLGINSVDTPR
;
A
#
# COMPACT_ATOMS: atom_id res chain seq x y z
N ALA A 1 -3.11 -30.63 -8.28
CA ALA A 1 -3.50 -29.82 -9.44
C ALA A 1 -2.59 -30.14 -10.63
N ARG A 2 -3.10 -30.07 -11.85
CA ARG A 2 -2.30 -30.18 -13.07
C ARG A 2 -2.19 -28.79 -13.69
N VAL A 3 -0.98 -28.26 -13.80
CA VAL A 3 -0.72 -26.92 -14.31
C VAL A 3 0.37 -26.97 -15.40
N HIS A 4 0.40 -25.97 -16.28
CA HIS A 4 1.46 -25.85 -17.28
C HIS A 4 2.80 -25.55 -16.58
N LYS A 5 3.91 -26.11 -17.11
CA LYS A 5 5.24 -25.95 -16.51
C LYS A 5 5.67 -24.49 -16.31
N ASP A 6 5.27 -23.61 -17.21
CA ASP A 6 5.59 -22.18 -17.16
C ASP A 6 4.79 -21.42 -16.07
N ALA A 7 3.81 -22.08 -15.44
CA ALA A 7 3.08 -21.56 -14.28
C ALA A 7 3.72 -21.98 -12.95
N ILE A 8 4.84 -22.71 -12.98
CA ILE A 8 5.52 -23.21 -11.77
C ILE A 8 6.73 -22.31 -11.47
N ILE A 9 6.82 -21.91 -10.21
CA ILE A 9 7.97 -21.19 -9.68
C ILE A 9 8.59 -22.06 -8.58
N HIS A 10 9.90 -22.24 -8.60
CA HIS A 10 10.61 -22.95 -7.55
C HIS A 10 10.54 -22.16 -6.23
N ILE A 11 10.20 -22.85 -5.15
CA ILE A 11 10.25 -22.27 -3.81
C ILE A 11 11.72 -22.08 -3.43
N PRO A 12 12.12 -20.86 -2.99
CA PRO A 12 13.50 -20.62 -2.53
C PRO A 12 13.91 -21.56 -1.39
N ASN A 13 15.19 -21.93 -1.33
CA ASN A 13 15.70 -22.89 -0.33
C ASN A 13 15.48 -22.49 1.13
N ASN A 14 15.33 -21.18 1.39
CA ASN A 14 15.06 -20.63 2.73
C ASN A 14 13.56 -20.51 3.07
N MET A 15 12.69 -21.09 2.24
CA MET A 15 11.23 -21.03 2.40
C MET A 15 10.63 -22.44 2.28
N ASN A 16 9.66 -22.76 3.15
CA ASN A 16 8.90 -23.99 3.02
C ASN A 16 7.57 -23.77 2.26
N PRO A 17 6.90 -24.85 1.79
CA PRO A 17 5.64 -24.73 1.05
C PRO A 17 4.52 -24.01 1.82
N HIS A 18 4.45 -24.16 3.14
CA HIS A 18 3.45 -23.49 3.96
C HIS A 18 3.66 -21.97 3.96
N GLN A 19 4.91 -21.52 4.12
CA GLN A 19 5.26 -20.09 4.02
C GLN A 19 4.97 -19.53 2.63
N ALA A 20 5.28 -20.27 1.57
CA ALA A 20 4.97 -19.86 0.21
C ALA A 20 3.46 -19.67 -0.02
N MET A 21 2.64 -20.57 0.55
CA MET A 21 1.18 -20.45 0.48
C MET A 21 0.63 -19.30 1.32
N GLN A 22 1.27 -18.95 2.45
CA GLN A 22 0.89 -17.79 3.27
C GLN A 22 1.14 -16.46 2.54
N ILE A 23 2.22 -16.36 1.77
CA ILE A 23 2.51 -15.18 0.94
C ILE A 23 1.42 -15.02 -0.13
N GLY A 24 1.20 -16.05 -0.93
CA GLY A 24 0.15 -16.11 -1.94
C GLY A 24 0.07 -14.89 -2.85
N THR A 25 -1.11 -14.65 -3.41
CA THR A 25 -1.39 -13.48 -4.25
C THR A 25 -1.24 -12.16 -3.47
N ALA A 26 -1.58 -12.15 -2.19
CA ALA A 26 -1.48 -10.94 -1.37
C ALA A 26 -0.03 -10.45 -1.23
N GLY A 27 0.91 -11.37 -0.98
CA GLY A 27 2.33 -11.04 -0.91
C GLY A 27 2.90 -10.60 -2.26
N TYR A 28 2.51 -11.29 -3.34
CA TYR A 28 2.88 -10.88 -4.68
C TYR A 28 2.38 -9.48 -5.02
N THR A 29 1.13 -9.17 -4.69
CA THR A 29 0.54 -7.85 -4.90
C THR A 29 1.27 -6.76 -4.12
N ALA A 30 1.61 -7.02 -2.86
CA ALA A 30 2.38 -6.10 -2.04
C ALA A 30 3.78 -5.84 -2.63
N ALA A 31 4.46 -6.90 -3.06
CA ALA A 31 5.78 -6.80 -3.71
C ALA A 31 5.71 -5.99 -5.01
N LEU A 32 4.72 -6.26 -5.85
CA LEU A 32 4.50 -5.54 -7.11
C LEU A 32 4.24 -4.05 -6.87
N ALA A 33 3.41 -3.72 -5.88
CA ALA A 33 3.13 -2.35 -5.50
C ALA A 33 4.40 -1.59 -5.08
N ILE A 34 5.19 -2.18 -4.17
CA ILE A 34 6.44 -1.57 -3.70
C ILE A 34 7.43 -1.42 -4.85
N ASN A 35 7.59 -2.45 -5.68
CA ASN A 35 8.49 -2.41 -6.84
C ASN A 35 8.10 -1.29 -7.81
N ASN A 36 6.81 -1.14 -8.13
CA ASN A 36 6.34 -0.08 -9.03
C ASN A 36 6.54 1.31 -8.42
N MET A 37 6.31 1.47 -7.12
CA MET A 37 6.59 2.72 -6.41
C MET A 37 8.09 3.05 -6.47
N GLU A 38 8.98 2.10 -6.17
CA GLU A 38 10.44 2.29 -6.22
C GLU A 38 10.93 2.56 -7.65
N HIS A 39 10.40 1.87 -8.65
CA HIS A 39 10.69 2.13 -10.06
C HIS A 39 10.28 3.55 -10.46
N ASN A 40 9.21 4.08 -9.86
CA ASN A 40 8.75 5.47 -10.04
C ASN A 40 9.36 6.43 -9.01
N GLY A 41 10.57 6.15 -8.53
CA GLY A 41 11.39 7.05 -7.71
C GLY A 41 11.03 7.11 -6.23
N GLN A 42 10.17 6.21 -5.70
CA GLN A 42 9.90 6.15 -4.27
C GLN A 42 11.14 5.73 -3.49
N THR A 43 11.45 6.45 -2.43
CA THR A 43 12.57 6.12 -1.53
C THR A 43 12.18 6.33 -0.07
N PRO A 44 12.89 5.72 0.90
CA PRO A 44 12.65 5.95 2.33
C PRO A 44 12.78 7.43 2.74
N LYS A 45 13.60 8.22 2.02
CA LYS A 45 13.80 9.65 2.31
C LYS A 45 12.60 10.53 1.92
N ALA A 46 11.66 10.04 1.12
CA ALA A 46 10.47 10.80 0.71
C ALA A 46 9.52 11.07 1.90
N GLY A 47 9.64 10.30 2.97
CA GLY A 47 8.80 10.38 4.18
C GLY A 47 7.96 9.12 4.37
N PRO A 48 7.08 9.12 5.40
CA PRO A 48 6.33 7.93 5.78
C PRO A 48 5.39 7.44 4.67
N ILE A 49 5.28 6.12 4.55
CA ILE A 49 4.32 5.45 3.67
C ILE A 49 3.08 5.07 4.48
N LEU A 50 1.92 5.56 4.05
CA LEU A 50 0.66 5.14 4.65
C LEU A 50 0.15 3.86 3.99
N VAL A 51 -0.17 2.85 4.79
CA VAL A 51 -0.79 1.60 4.32
C VAL A 51 -2.21 1.53 4.83
N THR A 52 -3.19 1.62 3.94
CA THR A 52 -4.62 1.47 4.29
C THR A 52 -5.05 0.02 4.28
N GLY A 53 -6.10 -0.32 5.03
CA GLY A 53 -6.51 -1.73 5.18
C GLY A 53 -5.38 -2.59 5.76
N ALA A 54 -4.62 -2.03 6.69
CA ALA A 54 -3.35 -2.52 7.21
C ALA A 54 -3.39 -3.96 7.76
N THR A 55 -4.53 -4.39 8.29
CA THR A 55 -4.71 -5.75 8.84
C THR A 55 -5.11 -6.80 7.80
N GLY A 56 -5.32 -6.39 6.55
CA GLY A 56 -5.60 -7.31 5.44
C GLY A 56 -4.36 -8.04 4.94
N GLY A 57 -4.53 -9.04 4.08
CA GLY A 57 -3.42 -9.83 3.53
C GLY A 57 -2.36 -8.95 2.84
N VAL A 58 -2.77 -8.10 1.90
CA VAL A 58 -1.83 -7.19 1.20
C VAL A 58 -1.24 -6.18 2.18
N GLY A 59 -2.08 -5.53 3.01
CA GLY A 59 -1.64 -4.47 3.92
C GLY A 59 -0.59 -4.95 4.92
N SER A 60 -0.80 -6.10 5.56
CA SER A 60 0.15 -6.63 6.55
C SER A 60 1.49 -7.03 5.95
N VAL A 61 1.47 -7.68 4.76
CA VAL A 61 2.71 -8.03 4.06
C VAL A 61 3.43 -6.77 3.56
N ALA A 62 2.69 -5.78 3.04
CA ALA A 62 3.27 -4.52 2.59
C ALA A 62 3.98 -3.78 3.74
N ILE A 63 3.38 -3.73 4.94
CA ILE A 63 4.01 -3.12 6.13
C ILE A 63 5.34 -3.82 6.43
N ASN A 64 5.34 -5.14 6.51
CA ASN A 64 6.55 -5.91 6.83
C ASN A 64 7.65 -5.71 5.77
N MET A 65 7.30 -5.74 4.49
CA MET A 65 8.26 -5.53 3.40
C MET A 65 8.82 -4.11 3.40
N LEU A 66 7.98 -3.08 3.53
CA LEU A 66 8.41 -1.68 3.60
C LEU A 66 9.34 -1.43 4.79
N ALA A 67 8.97 -1.91 5.97
CA ALA A 67 9.79 -1.80 7.18
C ALA A 67 11.16 -2.47 7.00
N SER A 68 11.21 -3.67 6.40
CA SER A 68 12.46 -4.37 6.13
C SER A 68 13.36 -3.65 5.11
N LYS A 69 12.78 -2.79 4.26
CA LYS A 69 13.48 -1.94 3.30
C LYS A 69 13.86 -0.55 3.88
N GLY A 70 13.60 -0.31 5.15
CA GLY A 70 13.97 0.93 5.85
C GLY A 70 12.98 2.09 5.64
N TYR A 71 11.76 1.83 5.16
CA TYR A 71 10.72 2.84 5.14
C TYR A 71 10.12 3.05 6.53
N GLU A 72 9.78 4.30 6.84
CA GLU A 72 8.85 4.60 7.91
C GLU A 72 7.42 4.26 7.45
N VAL A 73 6.72 3.43 8.22
CA VAL A 73 5.42 2.89 7.81
C VAL A 73 4.34 3.27 8.82
N VAL A 74 3.30 3.94 8.34
CA VAL A 74 2.10 4.25 9.13
C VAL A 74 0.97 3.34 8.69
N ALA A 75 0.38 2.60 9.62
CA ALA A 75 -0.72 1.69 9.36
C ALA A 75 -2.07 2.36 9.62
N LEU A 76 -3.01 2.26 8.68
CA LEU A 76 -4.39 2.72 8.86
C LEU A 76 -5.35 1.54 8.99
N THR A 77 -6.04 1.46 10.12
CA THR A 77 -6.98 0.37 10.42
C THR A 77 -8.25 0.86 11.13
N SER A 78 -9.32 0.07 11.10
CA SER A 78 -10.50 0.22 11.95
C SER A 78 -10.54 -0.79 13.10
N LYS A 79 -9.49 -1.64 13.24
CA LYS A 79 -9.44 -2.73 14.22
C LYS A 79 -8.59 -2.36 15.42
N THR A 80 -9.23 -2.03 16.52
CA THR A 80 -8.56 -1.62 17.77
C THR A 80 -7.79 -2.75 18.45
N ASP A 81 -8.18 -4.01 18.22
CA ASP A 81 -7.54 -5.22 18.78
C ASP A 81 -6.27 -5.66 18.03
N LYS A 82 -5.85 -4.93 16.99
CA LYS A 82 -4.71 -5.28 16.13
C LYS A 82 -3.54 -4.30 16.19
N LEU A 83 -3.56 -3.34 17.10
CA LEU A 83 -2.52 -2.30 17.17
C LEU A 83 -1.12 -2.88 17.40
N ASP A 84 -0.99 -3.77 18.40
CA ASP A 84 0.28 -4.41 18.71
C ASP A 84 0.77 -5.32 17.59
N TYR A 85 -0.16 -6.04 16.93
CA TYR A 85 0.18 -6.85 15.77
C TYR A 85 0.80 -5.98 14.66
N LEU A 86 0.19 -4.83 14.33
CA LEU A 86 0.69 -3.93 13.28
C LEU A 86 2.06 -3.35 13.63
N LYS A 87 2.30 -2.99 14.89
CA LYS A 87 3.61 -2.55 15.37
C LYS A 87 4.65 -3.68 15.27
N ASN A 88 4.29 -4.89 15.68
CA ASN A 88 5.18 -6.04 15.64
C ASN A 88 5.61 -6.44 14.21
N ILE A 89 4.78 -6.19 13.20
CA ILE A 89 5.15 -6.45 11.80
C ILE A 89 5.87 -5.26 11.14
N GLY A 90 6.10 -4.15 11.86
CA GLY A 90 6.96 -3.07 11.41
C GLY A 90 6.30 -1.69 11.22
N ALA A 91 5.03 -1.51 11.60
CA ALA A 91 4.44 -0.19 11.59
C ALA A 91 5.05 0.68 12.72
N THR A 92 5.54 1.87 12.37
CA THR A 92 6.06 2.86 13.33
C THR A 92 4.94 3.57 14.06
N GLU A 93 3.81 3.75 13.39
CA GLU A 93 2.60 4.38 13.91
C GLU A 93 1.34 3.65 13.41
N VAL A 94 0.29 3.68 14.20
CA VAL A 94 -1.02 3.14 13.80
C VAL A 94 -2.09 4.20 14.00
N LEU A 95 -2.79 4.53 12.92
CA LEU A 95 -3.90 5.47 12.89
C LEU A 95 -5.24 4.73 12.83
N MET A 96 -6.21 5.23 13.57
CA MET A 96 -7.57 4.74 13.46
C MET A 96 -8.30 5.42 12.31
N ARG A 97 -8.89 4.62 11.42
CA ARG A 97 -9.61 5.14 10.25
C ARG A 97 -10.79 6.05 10.64
N ASP A 98 -11.46 5.72 11.73
CA ASP A 98 -12.67 6.40 12.15
C ASP A 98 -12.36 7.78 12.79
N ASP A 99 -11.10 8.02 13.17
CA ASP A 99 -10.62 9.29 13.70
C ASP A 99 -10.05 10.22 12.59
N LEU A 100 -10.02 9.78 11.32
CA LEU A 100 -9.46 10.57 10.24
C LEU A 100 -10.34 11.77 9.88
N ASP A 101 -9.79 12.96 10.01
CA ASP A 101 -10.32 14.12 9.31
C ASP A 101 -9.86 14.10 7.84
N HIS A 102 -10.79 13.81 6.96
CA HIS A 102 -10.50 13.81 5.52
C HIS A 102 -10.30 15.21 4.93
N GLY A 103 -10.63 16.28 5.66
CA GLY A 103 -10.59 17.65 5.16
C GLY A 103 -11.53 17.91 3.98
N LYS A 104 -11.50 19.15 3.47
CA LYS A 104 -12.38 19.57 2.35
C LYS A 104 -11.63 20.34 1.26
N ARG A 105 -10.37 20.72 1.51
CA ARG A 105 -9.59 21.52 0.54
C ARG A 105 -9.08 20.65 -0.61
N PRO A 106 -8.92 21.20 -1.80
CA PRO A 106 -8.32 20.49 -2.93
C PRO A 106 -6.91 19.99 -2.65
N LEU A 107 -6.15 20.69 -1.79
CA LEU A 107 -4.85 20.29 -1.24
C LEU A 107 -4.90 20.46 0.28
N GLU A 108 -4.61 19.40 0.99
CA GLU A 108 -4.42 19.38 2.44
C GLU A 108 -2.93 19.43 2.79
N LYS A 109 -2.58 19.44 4.09
CA LYS A 109 -1.18 19.34 4.52
C LYS A 109 -0.54 18.08 3.94
N ALA A 110 0.58 18.25 3.25
CA ALA A 110 1.34 17.13 2.69
C ALA A 110 2.10 16.41 3.82
N VAL A 111 1.75 15.16 4.06
CA VAL A 111 2.27 14.35 5.17
C VAL A 111 2.99 13.11 4.64
N TRP A 112 2.38 12.39 3.71
CA TRP A 112 2.82 11.08 3.28
C TRP A 112 3.82 11.15 2.15
N GLY A 113 4.95 10.44 2.26
CA GLY A 113 5.89 10.25 1.15
C GLY A 113 5.29 9.43 0.01
N GLY A 114 4.34 8.57 0.35
CA GLY A 114 3.56 7.75 -0.57
C GLY A 114 2.50 6.95 0.18
N ALA A 115 1.74 6.11 -0.53
CA ALA A 115 0.74 5.25 0.09
C ALA A 115 0.53 3.93 -0.66
N ILE A 116 0.13 2.90 0.08
CA ILE A 116 -0.44 1.66 -0.47
C ILE A 116 -1.91 1.62 -0.07
N ASP A 117 -2.79 1.75 -1.05
CA ASP A 117 -4.23 1.83 -0.80
C ASP A 117 -4.98 0.55 -1.16
N ASN A 118 -5.62 -0.03 -0.13
CA ASN A 118 -6.47 -1.22 -0.25
C ASN A 118 -7.96 -0.89 -0.08
N LEU A 119 -8.32 0.37 0.17
CA LEU A 119 -9.68 0.77 0.52
C LEU A 119 -10.43 1.45 -0.61
N GLY A 120 -9.78 2.32 -1.37
CA GLY A 120 -10.47 3.19 -2.31
C GLY A 120 -11.34 4.26 -1.63
N GLY A 121 -12.29 4.80 -2.38
CA GLY A 121 -13.31 5.73 -1.88
C GLY A 121 -12.76 7.00 -1.24
N LYS A 122 -13.39 7.45 -0.15
CA LYS A 122 -13.03 8.68 0.56
C LYS A 122 -11.58 8.68 1.06
N THR A 123 -11.06 7.52 1.46
CA THR A 123 -9.68 7.38 1.94
C THR A 123 -8.69 7.61 0.79
N LEU A 124 -8.90 6.99 -0.37
CA LEU A 124 -8.07 7.23 -1.55
C LEU A 124 -8.16 8.70 -2.00
N THR A 125 -9.36 9.28 -2.02
CA THR A 125 -9.56 10.71 -2.30
C THR A 125 -8.74 11.59 -1.35
N TRP A 126 -8.74 11.29 -0.05
CA TRP A 126 -7.95 12.02 0.94
C TRP A 126 -6.44 11.83 0.72
N LEU A 127 -5.98 10.64 0.38
CA LEU A 127 -4.58 10.38 0.04
C LEU A 127 -4.09 11.25 -1.11
N THR A 128 -4.88 11.43 -2.16
CA THR A 128 -4.48 12.31 -3.28
C THR A 128 -4.18 13.74 -2.82
N ARG A 129 -4.82 14.21 -1.75
CA ARG A 129 -4.67 15.57 -1.22
C ARG A 129 -3.61 15.72 -0.15
N THR A 130 -3.09 14.60 0.41
CA THR A 130 -2.15 14.59 1.55
C THR A 130 -0.78 14.00 1.23
N VAL A 131 -0.60 13.39 0.07
CA VAL A 131 0.71 12.90 -0.40
C VAL A 131 1.59 14.08 -0.80
N LYS A 132 2.87 13.99 -0.50
CA LYS A 132 3.90 14.98 -0.81
C LYS A 132 4.18 15.04 -2.31
N TYR A 133 4.90 16.08 -2.73
CA TYR A 133 5.34 16.26 -4.11
C TYR A 133 6.08 15.03 -4.64
N GLY A 134 5.69 14.55 -5.82
CA GLY A 134 6.28 13.40 -6.49
C GLY A 134 5.93 12.04 -5.87
N GLY A 135 5.15 12.02 -4.77
CA GLY A 135 4.85 10.76 -4.08
C GLY A 135 3.90 9.85 -4.86
N ASN A 136 4.00 8.56 -4.56
CA ASN A 136 3.26 7.49 -5.24
C ASN A 136 2.13 6.95 -4.38
N ILE A 137 0.99 6.69 -4.99
CA ILE A 137 -0.14 5.97 -4.37
C ILE A 137 -0.36 4.70 -5.19
N ALA A 138 0.00 3.55 -4.64
CA ALA A 138 -0.31 2.26 -5.22
C ALA A 138 -1.78 1.91 -4.95
N CYS A 139 -2.60 1.92 -5.99
CA CYS A 139 -4.03 1.62 -5.93
C CYS A 139 -4.24 0.13 -6.16
N ILE A 140 -4.60 -0.61 -5.10
CA ILE A 140 -4.70 -2.07 -5.12
C ILE A 140 -6.14 -2.54 -4.91
N GLY A 141 -6.80 -1.99 -3.89
CA GLY A 141 -8.09 -2.50 -3.44
C GLY A 141 -9.21 -1.47 -3.45
N LEU A 142 -10.42 -1.97 -3.29
CA LEU A 142 -11.65 -1.20 -3.28
C LEU A 142 -12.59 -1.64 -2.13
N ALA A 143 -11.99 -2.06 -1.00
CA ALA A 143 -12.71 -2.66 0.11
C ALA A 143 -13.76 -1.72 0.74
N ALA A 144 -13.56 -0.39 0.68
CA ALA A 144 -14.54 0.58 1.12
C ALA A 144 -15.38 1.12 -0.05
N SER A 145 -14.78 1.37 -1.22
CA SER A 145 -15.50 1.82 -2.42
C SER A 145 -14.60 1.76 -3.66
N HIS A 146 -15.22 1.53 -4.82
CA HIS A 146 -14.57 1.60 -6.14
C HIS A 146 -14.47 3.04 -6.69
N LYS A 147 -15.11 4.01 -6.02
CA LYS A 147 -15.14 5.40 -6.50
C LYS A 147 -13.89 6.16 -6.09
N LEU A 148 -13.44 7.04 -6.95
CA LEU A 148 -12.41 8.05 -6.66
C LEU A 148 -12.97 9.43 -7.03
N GLU A 149 -13.22 10.27 -6.03
CA GLU A 149 -13.74 11.63 -6.19
C GLU A 149 -12.58 12.62 -5.92
N THR A 150 -11.80 12.93 -6.92
CA THR A 150 -10.68 13.86 -6.81
C THR A 150 -10.68 14.87 -7.94
N THR A 151 -9.77 15.83 -7.89
CA THR A 151 -9.52 16.79 -8.96
C THR A 151 -8.13 16.58 -9.53
N VAL A 152 -7.82 17.20 -10.65
CA VAL A 152 -6.46 17.16 -11.22
C VAL A 152 -5.46 18.04 -10.46
N ILE A 153 -5.92 18.85 -9.49
CA ILE A 153 -5.08 19.79 -8.73
C ILE A 153 -3.90 19.08 -8.04
N PRO A 154 -4.08 17.99 -7.27
CA PRO A 154 -2.95 17.28 -6.66
C PRO A 154 -1.99 16.67 -7.69
N LEU A 155 -2.52 16.18 -8.80
CA LEU A 155 -1.71 15.60 -9.89
C LEU A 155 -0.81 16.65 -10.52
N ILE A 156 -1.33 17.88 -10.78
CA ILE A 156 -0.59 18.95 -11.41
C ILE A 156 0.34 19.65 -10.42
N LEU A 157 -0.20 20.08 -9.25
CA LEU A 157 0.56 20.94 -8.34
C LEU A 157 1.52 20.18 -7.43
N ARG A 158 1.29 18.89 -7.19
CA ARG A 158 2.19 18.03 -6.41
C ARG A 158 2.81 16.88 -7.21
N ALA A 159 2.52 16.79 -8.50
CA ALA A 159 3.03 15.72 -9.35
C ALA A 159 2.86 14.32 -8.72
N ILE A 160 1.77 14.10 -7.97
CA ILE A 160 1.51 12.79 -7.36
C ILE A 160 1.18 11.77 -8.45
N ASN A 161 1.50 10.52 -8.18
CA ASN A 161 1.28 9.43 -9.11
C ASN A 161 0.25 8.45 -8.54
N LEU A 162 -0.75 8.09 -9.35
CA LEU A 162 -1.68 7.00 -9.05
C LEU A 162 -1.22 5.78 -9.85
N LEU A 163 -0.72 4.76 -9.16
CA LEU A 163 -0.18 3.54 -9.77
C LEU A 163 -1.21 2.42 -9.60
N GLY A 164 -1.86 2.03 -10.68
CA GLY A 164 -2.75 0.87 -10.70
C GLY A 164 -1.95 -0.42 -10.56
N ILE A 165 -2.33 -1.29 -9.63
CA ILE A 165 -1.65 -2.55 -9.37
C ILE A 165 -2.58 -3.71 -9.75
N ASN A 166 -2.30 -4.32 -10.90
CA ASN A 166 -2.98 -5.52 -11.35
C ASN A 166 -2.06 -6.74 -11.17
N SER A 167 -2.31 -7.54 -10.16
CA SER A 167 -1.54 -8.75 -9.86
C SER A 167 -2.04 -10.01 -10.58
N VAL A 168 -3.14 -9.91 -11.35
CA VAL A 168 -3.72 -11.04 -12.10
C VAL A 168 -3.04 -11.19 -13.45
N ASP A 169 -2.90 -10.08 -14.20
CA ASP A 169 -2.40 -10.06 -15.57
C ASP A 169 -1.03 -9.38 -15.69
N THR A 170 -0.18 -9.54 -14.68
CA THR A 170 1.17 -8.97 -14.73
C THR A 170 2.02 -9.73 -15.75
N PRO A 171 2.66 -9.06 -16.71
CA PRO A 171 3.64 -9.67 -17.61
C PRO A 171 4.80 -10.30 -16.81
N ARG A 172 5.31 -11.44 -17.31
CA ARG A 172 6.46 -12.15 -16.72
C ARG A 172 7.77 -11.62 -17.25
#